data_89911557ef2a83af668094745e7d3733
#
_entry.id   89911557ef2a83af668094745e7d3733
#
_cell.length_a   1.000
_cell.length_b   1.000
_cell.length_c   1.000
_cell.angle_alpha   90.00
_cell.angle_beta   90.00
_cell.angle_gamma   90.00
#
_symmetry.space_group_name_H-M   'P 1'
#
loop_
_entity.id
_entity.type
_entity.pdbx_description
1 polymer ?
#
loop_
_entity_poly.entity_id
_entity_poly.type
_entity_poly.pdbx_seq_one_letter_code
_entity_poly.pdbx_strand_id
1 'polypeptide(L)' 'MKLLVIGSGGREHALAWKLAQSPRVSEVIVAPGNAGTATEARCRNAAVNATDIEGLLQLASDEGI' A
#
# COMPACT_ATOMS: atom_id res chain seq x y z
N MET A 1 9.78 7.38 -4.96
CA MET A 1 9.06 6.23 -5.56
C MET A 1 7.89 5.87 -4.67
N LYS A 2 6.71 5.82 -5.24
CA LYS A 2 5.51 5.31 -4.56
C LYS A 2 5.33 3.84 -4.89
N LEU A 3 4.94 3.04 -3.91
CA LEU A 3 4.68 1.62 -4.10
C LEU A 3 3.25 1.29 -3.69
N LEU A 4 2.68 0.29 -4.33
CA LEU A 4 1.37 -0.24 -3.99
C LEU A 4 1.54 -1.70 -3.55
N VAL A 5 1.08 -2.00 -2.34
CA VAL A 5 1.02 -3.36 -1.80
C VAL A 5 -0.45 -3.76 -1.73
N ILE A 6 -0.77 -4.89 -2.32
CA ILE A 6 -2.16 -5.37 -2.40
C ILE A 6 -2.36 -6.48 -1.37
N GLY A 7 -3.29 -6.24 -0.46
CA GLY A 7 -3.62 -7.19 0.60
C GLY A 7 -3.96 -6.52 1.91
N SER A 8 -4.27 -7.33 2.93
CA SER A 8 -4.73 -6.84 4.22
C SER A 8 -4.20 -7.64 5.41
N GLY A 9 -3.35 -8.62 5.17
CA GLY A 9 -2.84 -9.50 6.22
C GLY A 9 -1.55 -9.00 6.86
N GLY A 10 -1.07 -9.78 7.84
CA GLY A 10 0.19 -9.48 8.52
C GLY A 10 1.40 -9.52 7.61
N ARG A 11 1.36 -10.34 6.55
CA ARG A 11 2.43 -10.40 5.56
C ARG A 11 2.55 -9.10 4.79
N GLU A 12 1.42 -8.50 4.41
CA GLU A 12 1.38 -7.22 3.72
C GLU A 12 1.85 -6.10 4.64
N HIS A 13 1.49 -6.16 5.93
CA HIS A 13 1.97 -5.18 6.90
C HIS A 13 3.50 -5.26 7.05
N ALA A 14 4.05 -6.46 7.21
CA ALA A 14 5.50 -6.64 7.33
C ALA A 14 6.23 -6.15 6.07
N LEU A 15 5.69 -6.46 4.90
CA LEU A 15 6.26 -6.03 3.62
C LEU A 15 6.23 -4.51 3.50
N ALA A 16 5.10 -3.88 3.78
CA ALA A 16 4.95 -2.44 3.70
C ALA A 16 5.91 -1.73 4.67
N TRP A 17 6.02 -2.23 5.90
CA TRP A 17 6.94 -1.70 6.90
C TRP A 17 8.38 -1.73 6.39
N LYS A 18 8.80 -2.86 5.82
CA LYS A 18 10.16 -3.01 5.32
C LYS A 18 10.43 -2.12 4.11
N LEU A 19 9.49 -2.07 3.16
CA LEU A 19 9.62 -1.24 1.97
C LEU A 19 9.70 0.25 2.34
N ALA A 20 8.91 0.68 3.31
CA ALA A 20 8.89 2.07 3.74
C ALA A 20 10.21 2.53 4.37
N GLN A 21 11.09 1.62 4.76
CA GLN A 21 12.41 1.95 5.29
C GLN A 21 13.42 2.30 4.21
N SER A 22 13.13 1.98 2.95
CA SER A 22 14.04 2.29 1.87
C SER A 22 14.10 3.80 1.60
N PRO A 23 15.28 4.40 1.45
CA PRO A 23 15.39 5.82 1.13
C PRO A 23 14.86 6.18 -0.26
N ARG A 24 14.64 5.17 -1.13
CA ARG A 24 14.06 5.36 -2.46
C ARG A 24 12.54 5.39 -2.46
N VAL A 25 11.91 5.00 -1.34
CA VAL A 25 10.46 4.91 -1.23
C VAL A 25 9.94 6.13 -0.50
N SER A 26 9.12 6.92 -1.16
CA SER A 26 8.49 8.09 -0.58
C SER A 26 7.22 7.72 0.19
N GLU A 27 6.46 6.76 -0.34
CA GLU A 27 5.19 6.35 0.26
C GLU A 27 4.85 4.92 -0.18
N VAL A 28 4.25 4.15 0.74
CA VAL A 28 3.69 2.84 0.45
C VAL A 28 2.17 2.93 0.67
N ILE A 29 1.41 2.62 -0.37
CA ILE A 29 -0.05 2.55 -0.32
C ILE A 29 -0.41 1.08 -0.20
N VAL A 30 -1.26 0.74 0.77
CA VAL A 30 -1.69 -0.65 0.99
C VAL A 30 -3.19 -0.75 0.72
N ALA A 31 -3.60 -1.62 -0.16
CA ALA A 31 -5.00 -1.74 -0.58
C ALA A 31 -5.52 -3.17 -0.35
N PRO A 32 -6.50 -3.35 0.50
CA PRO A 32 -7.16 -2.38 1.38
C PRO A 32 -6.37 -2.05 2.65
N GLY A 33 -5.35 -2.81 2.98
CA GLY A 33 -4.59 -2.62 4.20
C GLY A 33 -5.32 -3.09 5.46
N ASN A 34 -4.78 -2.74 6.61
CA ASN A 34 -5.37 -3.08 7.91
C ASN A 34 -5.05 -1.96 8.93
N ALA A 35 -5.45 -2.16 10.18
CA ALA A 35 -5.20 -1.16 11.21
C ALA A 35 -3.71 -0.88 11.44
N GLY A 36 -2.86 -1.90 11.30
CA GLY A 36 -1.40 -1.75 11.45
C GLY A 36 -0.80 -0.93 10.33
N THR A 37 -1.18 -1.20 9.07
CA THR A 37 -0.66 -0.44 7.93
C THR A 37 -1.16 1.00 7.93
N ALA A 38 -2.32 1.26 8.51
CA ALA A 38 -2.88 2.62 8.60
C ALA A 38 -2.02 3.55 9.47
N THR A 39 -1.24 3.01 10.38
CA THR A 39 -0.46 3.81 11.33
C THR A 39 1.06 3.72 11.12
N GLU A 40 1.52 2.90 10.18
CA GLU A 40 2.95 2.81 9.89
C GLU A 40 3.46 4.07 9.19
N ALA A 41 4.69 4.48 9.55
CA ALA A 41 5.32 5.64 8.94
C ALA A 41 5.44 5.47 7.43
N ARG A 42 5.06 6.49 6.69
CA ARG A 42 5.09 6.53 5.22
C ARG A 42 4.19 5.51 4.54
N CYS A 43 3.27 4.91 5.29
CA CYS A 43 2.27 3.99 4.76
C CYS A 43 0.88 4.60 4.94
N ARG A 44 -0.01 4.34 3.98
CA ARG A 44 -1.42 4.63 4.13
C ARG A 44 -2.25 3.58 3.41
N ASN A 45 -3.48 3.44 3.86
CA ASN A 45 -4.41 2.51 3.24
C ASN A 45 -5.22 3.19 2.15
N ALA A 46 -5.62 2.41 1.15
CA ALA A 46 -6.60 2.84 0.17
C ALA A 46 -7.77 1.85 0.20
N ALA A 47 -8.99 2.38 0.21
CA ALA A 47 -10.20 1.56 0.34
C ALA A 47 -10.57 0.88 -0.99
N VAL A 48 -9.67 0.04 -1.50
CA VAL A 48 -9.87 -0.74 -2.72
C VAL A 48 -9.64 -2.20 -2.38
N ASN A 49 -10.63 -3.04 -2.68
CA ASN A 49 -10.57 -4.46 -2.41
C ASN A 49 -9.44 -5.12 -3.21
N ALA A 50 -8.75 -6.08 -2.58
CA ALA A 50 -7.63 -6.78 -3.22
C ALA A 50 -8.02 -7.55 -4.48
N THR A 51 -9.30 -7.86 -4.66
CA THR A 51 -9.82 -8.54 -5.85
C THR A 51 -10.43 -7.59 -6.88
N ASP A 52 -10.49 -6.30 -6.59
CA ASP A 52 -11.04 -5.30 -7.49
C ASP A 52 -9.96 -4.82 -8.47
N ILE A 53 -9.78 -5.56 -9.56
CA ILE A 53 -8.70 -5.30 -10.53
C ILE A 53 -8.84 -3.91 -11.14
N GLU A 54 -10.05 -3.51 -11.53
CA GLU A 54 -10.25 -2.19 -12.14
C GLU A 54 -9.96 -1.06 -11.15
N GLY A 55 -10.41 -1.23 -9.91
CA GLY A 55 -10.15 -0.26 -8.85
C GLY A 55 -8.65 -0.14 -8.53
N LEU A 56 -7.93 -1.26 -8.55
CA LEU A 56 -6.48 -1.26 -8.31
C LEU A 56 -5.73 -0.59 -9.44
N LEU A 57 -6.14 -0.82 -10.69
CA LEU A 57 -5.54 -0.17 -11.85
C LEU A 57 -5.76 1.34 -11.79
N GLN A 58 -6.98 1.76 -11.44
CA GLN A 58 -7.30 3.18 -11.30
C GLN A 58 -6.47 3.83 -10.20
N LEU A 59 -6.35 3.15 -9.05
CA LEU A 59 -5.53 3.62 -7.94
C LEU A 59 -4.07 3.80 -8.36
N ALA A 60 -3.51 2.79 -9.03
CA ALA A 60 -2.12 2.84 -9.48
C ALA A 60 -1.89 4.00 -10.46
N SER A 61 -2.84 4.24 -11.36
CA SER A 61 -2.79 5.34 -12.30
C SER A 61 -2.88 6.69 -11.59
N ASP A 62 -3.86 6.85 -10.71
CA ASP A 62 -4.10 8.11 -9.99
C ASP A 62 -2.92 8.49 -9.09
N GLU A 63 -2.26 7.50 -8.48
CA GLU A 63 -1.16 7.74 -7.55
C GLU A 63 0.20 7.77 -8.24
N GLY A 64 0.28 7.49 -9.51
CA GLY A 64 1.53 7.50 -10.25
C GLY A 64 2.47 6.36 -9.87
N ILE A 65 1.89 5.19 -9.60
CA ILE A 65 2.67 3.99 -9.26
C ILE A 65 3.52 3.56 -10.46
#